data_287afe851015ac8dc7da93860548bed2
#
_entry.id   287afe851015ac8dc7da93860548bed2
#
_cell.length_a   1.000
_cell.length_b   1.000
_cell.length_c   1.000
_cell.angle_alpha   90.00
_cell.angle_beta   90.00
_cell.angle_gamma   90.00
#
_symmetry.space_group_name_H-M   'P 1'
#
loop_
_entity.id
_entity.type
_entity.pdbx_description
1 polymer ?
#
loop_
_entity_poly.entity_id
_entity_poly.type
_entity_poly.pdbx_seq_one_letter_code
_entity_poly.pdbx_strand_id
1 'polypeptide(L)'
;ALPVPARYAAPDTDAAAVAAAGTGWRDYFNDPSLQALIEQALAHSRELRATALRVDEARALYGIQRADLLPTVGAQAGMERTRVPGDLNLTGQPVVGSQYQAGLGLASWELDFWGRVRSLRDAALENYLASDAARHAVTVSLVAQVANSYLALRELDERLALAEQSRASREESLRISTRRVE
;
A
#
# COMPACT_ATOMS: atom_id res chain seq x y z
N ALA A 1 -9.86 -1.50 16.75
CA ALA A 1 -8.95 -2.65 16.68
C ALA A 1 -9.59 -3.77 17.51
N LEU A 2 -9.67 -4.97 16.94
CA LEU A 2 -10.09 -6.16 17.69
C LEU A 2 -9.05 -6.40 18.79
N PRO A 3 -9.46 -6.69 20.05
CA PRO A 3 -8.52 -6.96 21.11
C PRO A 3 -7.76 -8.27 20.81
N VAL A 4 -6.49 -8.15 20.48
CA VAL A 4 -5.62 -9.31 20.32
C VAL A 4 -5.21 -9.73 21.74
N PRO A 5 -5.37 -10.99 22.15
CA PRO A 5 -4.94 -11.43 23.46
C PRO A 5 -3.42 -11.23 23.61
N ALA A 6 -3.01 -10.70 24.75
CA ALA A 6 -1.58 -10.44 25.03
C ALA A 6 -0.73 -11.71 25.06
N ARG A 7 -1.36 -12.89 25.20
CA ARG A 7 -0.72 -14.21 25.18
C ARG A 7 -1.65 -15.23 24.55
N TYR A 8 -1.11 -16.06 23.69
CA TYR A 8 -1.78 -17.31 23.28
C TYR A 8 -1.41 -18.38 24.30
N ALA A 9 -2.41 -19.11 24.78
CA ALA A 9 -2.18 -20.24 25.67
C ALA A 9 -1.45 -21.34 24.89
N ALA A 10 -0.17 -21.52 25.14
CA ALA A 10 0.56 -22.71 24.72
C ALA A 10 0.34 -23.80 25.76
N PRO A 11 0.05 -25.04 25.41
CA PRO A 11 0.02 -26.13 26.38
C PRO A 11 1.43 -26.35 26.95
N ASP A 12 1.60 -26.13 28.27
CA ASP A 12 2.67 -26.61 29.12
C ASP A 12 4.14 -26.41 28.69
N THR A 13 4.53 -25.26 28.20
CA THR A 13 5.95 -24.90 28.15
C THR A 13 6.19 -23.55 28.82
N ASP A 14 7.01 -23.53 29.84
CA ASP A 14 7.57 -22.33 30.53
C ASP A 14 8.47 -21.47 29.62
N ALA A 15 8.35 -21.59 28.31
CA ALA A 15 8.98 -20.71 27.36
C ALA A 15 8.28 -19.35 27.43
N ALA A 16 9.02 -18.30 27.81
CA ALA A 16 8.56 -16.93 27.86
C ALA A 16 7.68 -16.62 26.65
N ALA A 17 6.36 -16.43 26.87
CA ALA A 17 5.41 -16.16 25.82
C ALA A 17 5.79 -14.84 25.15
N VAL A 18 6.48 -14.93 24.03
CA VAL A 18 6.80 -13.78 23.18
C VAL A 18 5.48 -13.23 22.67
N ALA A 19 5.24 -11.93 22.90
CA ALA A 19 4.04 -11.27 22.40
C ALA A 19 4.02 -11.41 20.88
N ALA A 20 3.07 -12.17 20.33
CA ALA A 20 2.98 -12.45 18.89
C ALA A 20 2.96 -11.18 18.03
N ALA A 21 2.39 -10.09 18.57
CA ALA A 21 2.34 -8.78 17.91
C ALA A 21 3.71 -8.08 17.76
N GLY A 22 4.72 -8.49 18.53
CA GLY A 22 6.07 -7.91 18.50
C GLY A 22 7.11 -8.77 17.79
N THR A 23 6.74 -9.99 17.35
CA THR A 23 7.68 -10.91 16.71
C THR A 23 7.79 -10.61 15.22
N GLY A 24 8.99 -10.26 14.76
CA GLY A 24 9.27 -10.11 13.33
C GLY A 24 9.17 -11.45 12.59
N TRP A 25 8.78 -11.44 11.32
CA TRP A 25 8.70 -12.66 10.52
C TRP A 25 10.05 -13.39 10.41
N ARG A 26 11.18 -12.68 10.47
CA ARG A 26 12.54 -13.26 10.48
C ARG A 26 12.82 -14.06 11.73
N ASP A 27 12.29 -13.62 12.86
CA ASP A 27 12.46 -14.31 14.15
C ASP A 27 11.47 -15.47 14.29
N TYR A 28 10.36 -15.41 13.55
CA TYR A 28 9.33 -16.45 13.54
C TYR A 28 9.70 -17.62 12.62
N PHE A 29 10.21 -17.36 11.43
CA PHE A 29 10.62 -18.38 10.46
C PHE A 29 12.14 -18.60 10.52
N ASN A 30 12.57 -19.78 11.00
CA ASN A 30 13.99 -20.10 11.16
C ASN A 30 14.61 -20.75 9.91
N ASP A 31 13.85 -21.05 8.85
CA ASP A 31 14.34 -21.67 7.62
C ASP A 31 14.95 -20.58 6.71
N PRO A 32 16.28 -20.63 6.42
CA PRO A 32 16.94 -19.63 5.56
C PRO A 32 16.38 -19.61 4.13
N SER A 33 15.91 -20.75 3.59
CA SER A 33 15.34 -20.83 2.26
C SER A 33 14.01 -20.09 2.20
N LEU A 34 13.17 -20.30 3.22
CA LEU A 34 11.90 -19.57 3.34
C LEU A 34 12.13 -18.06 3.54
N GLN A 35 13.10 -17.68 4.37
CA GLN A 35 13.44 -16.28 4.58
C GLN A 35 13.87 -15.60 3.26
N ALA A 36 14.71 -16.24 2.46
CA ALA A 36 15.14 -15.72 1.17
C ALA A 36 13.96 -15.54 0.19
N LEU A 37 13.01 -16.49 0.15
CA LEU A 37 11.81 -16.39 -0.68
C LEU A 37 10.89 -15.25 -0.22
N ILE A 38 10.72 -15.06 1.08
CA ILE A 38 9.94 -13.94 1.64
C ILE A 38 10.60 -12.61 1.26
N GLU A 39 11.92 -12.48 1.41
CA GLU A 39 12.65 -11.26 1.02
C GLU A 39 12.48 -10.94 -0.46
N GLN A 40 12.61 -11.95 -1.31
CA GLN A 40 12.39 -11.79 -2.75
C GLN A 40 10.95 -11.37 -3.07
N ALA A 41 9.96 -11.97 -2.43
CA ALA A 41 8.56 -11.62 -2.60
C ALA A 41 8.28 -10.18 -2.17
N LEU A 42 8.78 -9.76 -1.02
CA LEU A 42 8.63 -8.39 -0.51
C LEU A 42 9.30 -7.36 -1.43
N ALA A 43 10.48 -7.67 -1.97
CA ALA A 43 11.22 -6.77 -2.86
C ALA A 43 10.54 -6.60 -4.24
N HIS A 44 9.88 -7.63 -4.76
CA HIS A 44 9.34 -7.66 -6.12
C HIS A 44 7.81 -7.59 -6.21
N SER A 45 7.10 -7.55 -5.08
CA SER A 45 5.63 -7.48 -5.06
C SER A 45 5.11 -6.19 -5.70
N ARG A 46 4.34 -6.36 -6.77
CA ARG A 46 3.63 -5.25 -7.42
C ARG A 46 2.47 -4.74 -6.57
N GLU A 47 1.85 -5.64 -5.80
CA GLU A 47 0.75 -5.31 -4.90
C GLU A 47 1.22 -4.42 -3.74
N LEU A 48 2.36 -4.74 -3.12
CA LEU A 48 2.96 -3.89 -2.10
C LEU A 48 3.33 -2.51 -2.65
N ARG A 49 3.87 -2.45 -3.87
CA ARG A 49 4.17 -1.17 -4.52
C ARG A 49 2.91 -0.35 -4.79
N ALA A 50 1.85 -1.00 -5.29
CA ALA A 50 0.56 -0.33 -5.51
C ALA A 50 -0.04 0.19 -4.20
N THR A 51 0.05 -0.60 -3.12
CA THR A 51 -0.44 -0.20 -1.81
C THR A 51 0.39 0.96 -1.22
N ALA A 52 1.71 0.96 -1.40
CA ALA A 52 2.56 2.09 -1.01
C ALA A 52 2.16 3.39 -1.73
N LEU A 53 1.90 3.32 -3.04
CA LEU A 53 1.43 4.48 -3.82
C LEU A 53 0.06 4.99 -3.36
N ARG A 54 -0.84 4.11 -2.91
CA ARG A 54 -2.12 4.51 -2.30
C ARG A 54 -1.93 5.26 -0.97
N VAL A 55 -0.92 4.88 -0.20
CA VAL A 55 -0.55 5.61 1.03
C VAL A 55 -0.06 7.02 0.67
N ASP A 56 0.79 7.14 -0.36
CA ASP A 56 1.28 8.44 -0.84
C ASP A 56 0.14 9.31 -1.39
N GLU A 57 -0.83 8.72 -2.11
CA GLU A 57 -2.05 9.39 -2.57
C GLU A 57 -2.88 9.92 -1.39
N ALA A 58 -3.17 9.06 -0.40
CA ALA A 58 -3.92 9.47 0.78
C ALA A 58 -3.21 10.57 1.57
N ARG A 59 -1.86 10.52 1.64
CA ARG A 59 -1.04 11.57 2.24
C ARG A 59 -1.15 12.90 1.47
N ALA A 60 -1.16 12.85 0.14
CA ALA A 60 -1.33 14.04 -0.69
C ALA A 60 -2.72 14.65 -0.52
N LEU A 61 -3.77 13.84 -0.48
CA LEU A 61 -5.14 14.28 -0.21
C LEU A 61 -5.28 14.92 1.18
N TYR A 62 -4.65 14.35 2.21
CA TYR A 62 -4.56 14.98 3.51
C TYR A 62 -3.87 16.36 3.42
N GLY A 63 -2.79 16.48 2.63
CA GLY A 63 -2.10 17.75 2.39
C GLY A 63 -3.02 18.79 1.76
N ILE A 64 -3.85 18.42 0.79
CA ILE A 64 -4.84 19.29 0.15
C ILE A 64 -5.87 19.76 1.18
N GLN A 65 -6.48 18.85 1.94
CA GLN A 65 -7.46 19.22 2.97
C GLN A 65 -6.88 20.09 4.08
N ARG A 66 -5.60 19.89 4.40
CA ARG A 66 -4.89 20.76 5.35
C ARG A 66 -4.66 22.16 4.80
N ALA A 67 -4.45 22.30 3.48
CA ALA A 67 -4.25 23.59 2.84
C ALA A 67 -5.53 24.46 2.88
N ASP A 68 -6.72 23.85 2.89
CA ASP A 68 -8.02 24.56 2.98
C ASP A 68 -8.19 25.36 4.29
N LEU A 69 -7.36 25.06 5.31
CA LEU A 69 -7.30 25.87 6.54
C LEU A 69 -6.67 27.25 6.34
N LEU A 70 -5.95 27.44 5.24
CA LEU A 70 -5.23 28.67 4.92
C LEU A 70 -5.88 29.39 3.74
N PRO A 71 -5.86 30.72 3.70
CA PRO A 71 -6.34 31.46 2.54
C PRO A 71 -5.47 31.19 1.32
N THR A 72 -6.11 30.94 0.17
CA THR A 72 -5.40 30.79 -1.10
C THR A 72 -5.07 32.16 -1.68
N VAL A 73 -3.77 32.43 -1.90
CA VAL A 73 -3.28 33.63 -2.54
C VAL A 73 -3.03 33.35 -4.01
N GLY A 74 -3.72 34.08 -4.88
CA GLY A 74 -3.52 34.05 -6.31
C GLY A 74 -2.77 35.28 -6.81
N ALA A 75 -1.91 35.09 -7.82
CA ALA A 75 -1.32 36.18 -8.60
C ALA A 75 -1.87 36.11 -10.02
N GLN A 76 -2.27 37.24 -10.58
CA GLN A 76 -2.74 37.30 -11.96
C GLN A 76 -1.99 38.43 -12.70
N ALA A 77 -1.65 38.14 -13.94
CA ALA A 77 -1.11 39.15 -14.86
C ALA A 77 -1.75 38.93 -16.23
N GLY A 78 -2.14 40.00 -16.85
CA GLY A 78 -2.76 39.97 -18.17
C GLY A 78 -2.31 41.10 -19.03
N MET A 79 -2.31 40.92 -20.35
CA MET A 79 -2.11 41.92 -21.37
C MET A 79 -3.25 41.82 -22.35
N GLU A 80 -3.95 42.90 -22.59
CA GLU A 80 -4.95 43.02 -23.65
C GLU A 80 -4.53 44.04 -24.64
N ARG A 81 -4.61 43.74 -25.92
CA ARG A 81 -4.35 44.66 -27.03
C ARG A 81 -5.58 44.74 -27.92
N THR A 82 -6.22 45.89 -27.89
CA THR A 82 -7.46 46.16 -28.64
C THR A 82 -7.20 47.14 -29.73
N ARG A 83 -7.71 46.87 -30.94
CA ARG A 83 -7.74 47.79 -32.06
C ARG A 83 -9.17 48.29 -32.25
N VAL A 84 -9.38 49.57 -32.12
CA VAL A 84 -10.67 50.23 -32.48
C VAL A 84 -10.55 50.74 -33.90
N PRO A 85 -11.40 50.27 -34.83
CA PRO A 85 -11.46 50.76 -36.20
C PRO A 85 -11.85 52.24 -36.25
N GLY A 86 -11.45 52.97 -37.30
CA GLY A 86 -11.69 54.42 -37.43
C GLY A 86 -13.16 54.80 -37.53
N ASP A 87 -14.01 53.93 -38.04
CA ASP A 87 -15.46 54.12 -38.13
C ASP A 87 -16.18 54.07 -36.78
N LEU A 88 -15.56 53.41 -35.80
CA LEU A 88 -16.03 53.34 -34.38
C LEU A 88 -15.35 54.37 -33.48
N ASN A 89 -14.44 55.18 -34.02
CA ASN A 89 -13.70 56.18 -33.25
C ASN A 89 -14.11 57.58 -33.67
N LEU A 90 -14.36 58.48 -32.71
CA LEU A 90 -14.74 59.89 -32.94
C LEU A 90 -13.74 60.67 -33.81
N THR A 91 -12.47 60.25 -33.85
CA THR A 91 -11.41 60.87 -34.64
C THR A 91 -11.34 60.38 -36.08
N GLY A 92 -12.13 59.33 -36.45
CA GLY A 92 -12.08 58.72 -37.79
C GLY A 92 -10.80 57.91 -38.07
N GLN A 93 -9.87 57.80 -37.12
CA GLN A 93 -8.60 57.10 -37.26
C GLN A 93 -8.58 55.82 -36.42
N PRO A 94 -8.02 54.70 -36.89
CA PRO A 94 -7.89 53.51 -36.11
C PRO A 94 -6.90 53.74 -34.94
N VAL A 95 -7.31 53.33 -33.72
CA VAL A 95 -6.49 53.42 -32.51
C VAL A 95 -6.19 52.01 -32.01
N VAL A 96 -4.92 51.77 -31.65
CA VAL A 96 -4.49 50.54 -31.00
C VAL A 96 -4.11 50.85 -29.56
N GLY A 97 -4.88 50.31 -28.63
CA GLY A 97 -4.59 50.42 -27.19
C GLY A 97 -3.99 49.10 -26.67
N SER A 98 -3.05 49.21 -25.76
CA SER A 98 -2.55 48.07 -24.98
C SER A 98 -2.78 48.33 -23.50
N GLN A 99 -3.42 47.41 -22.84
CA GLN A 99 -3.68 47.46 -21.41
C GLN A 99 -2.93 46.32 -20.73
N TYR A 100 -2.22 46.64 -19.69
CA TYR A 100 -1.53 45.68 -18.84
C TYR A 100 -2.17 45.71 -17.47
N GLN A 101 -2.43 44.55 -16.92
CA GLN A 101 -2.94 44.42 -15.57
C GLN A 101 -2.12 43.37 -14.81
N ALA A 102 -1.80 43.68 -13.57
CA ALA A 102 -1.17 42.77 -12.63
C ALA A 102 -1.81 42.96 -11.25
N GLY A 103 -2.05 41.85 -10.58
CA GLY A 103 -2.70 41.92 -9.28
C GLY A 103 -2.43 40.69 -8.44
N LEU A 104 -2.53 40.86 -7.14
CA LEU A 104 -2.59 39.80 -6.15
C LEU A 104 -4.00 39.79 -5.57
N GLY A 105 -4.56 38.59 -5.43
CA GLY A 105 -5.90 38.41 -4.87
C GLY A 105 -5.95 37.28 -3.86
N LEU A 106 -6.82 37.41 -2.89
CA LEU A 106 -7.22 36.31 -2.02
C LEU A 106 -8.43 35.63 -2.66
N ALA A 107 -8.35 34.32 -2.87
CA ALA A 107 -9.51 33.54 -3.20
C ALA A 107 -10.45 33.41 -1.98
N SER A 108 -11.67 32.93 -2.22
CA SER A 108 -12.62 32.69 -1.12
C SER A 108 -11.99 31.76 -0.08
N TRP A 109 -12.02 32.19 1.17
CA TRP A 109 -11.55 31.44 2.33
C TRP A 109 -12.64 31.41 3.38
N GLU A 110 -12.85 30.21 4.00
CA GLU A 110 -13.85 29.98 5.02
C GLU A 110 -13.25 30.15 6.41
N LEU A 111 -13.81 31.05 7.20
CA LEU A 111 -13.54 31.14 8.62
C LEU A 111 -14.24 29.99 9.35
N ASP A 112 -13.47 29.01 9.77
CA ASP A 112 -13.99 27.75 10.35
C ASP A 112 -14.38 27.88 11.83
N PHE A 113 -15.47 28.60 12.10
CA PHE A 113 -15.99 28.80 13.46
C PHE A 113 -16.55 27.50 14.06
N TRP A 114 -17.20 26.65 13.26
CA TRP A 114 -17.86 25.43 13.69
C TRP A 114 -17.03 24.16 13.46
N GLY A 115 -15.82 24.27 12.97
CA GLY A 115 -14.90 23.15 12.82
C GLY A 115 -15.17 22.25 11.60
N ARG A 116 -15.94 22.71 10.60
CA ARG A 116 -16.21 21.94 9.38
C ARG A 116 -14.92 21.57 8.63
N VAL A 117 -14.08 22.56 8.35
CA VAL A 117 -12.81 22.37 7.61
C VAL A 117 -11.82 21.56 8.44
N ARG A 118 -11.76 21.81 9.74
CA ARG A 118 -10.95 20.99 10.67
C ARG A 118 -11.40 19.54 10.70
N SER A 119 -12.70 19.29 10.76
CA SER A 119 -13.22 17.91 10.71
C SER A 119 -12.93 17.20 9.40
N LEU A 120 -12.97 17.88 8.27
CA LEU A 120 -12.59 17.32 6.97
C LEU A 120 -11.09 16.98 6.91
N ARG A 121 -10.23 17.86 7.42
CA ARG A 121 -8.80 17.58 7.57
C ARG A 121 -8.55 16.35 8.45
N ASP A 122 -9.23 16.25 9.60
CA ASP A 122 -9.07 15.13 10.53
C ASP A 122 -9.58 13.82 9.91
N ALA A 123 -10.68 13.86 9.17
CA ALA A 123 -11.15 12.71 8.40
C ALA A 123 -10.14 12.27 7.33
N ALA A 124 -9.50 13.22 6.64
CA ALA A 124 -8.46 12.91 5.67
C ALA A 124 -7.19 12.34 6.34
N LEU A 125 -6.84 12.81 7.55
CA LEU A 125 -5.75 12.24 8.35
C LEU A 125 -6.03 10.78 8.73
N GLU A 126 -7.24 10.48 9.22
CA GLU A 126 -7.65 9.12 9.58
C GLU A 126 -7.64 8.19 8.36
N ASN A 127 -8.06 8.67 7.18
CA ASN A 127 -7.95 7.91 5.93
C ASN A 127 -6.49 7.62 5.54
N TYR A 128 -5.59 8.57 5.73
CA TYR A 128 -4.16 8.34 5.52
C TYR A 128 -3.62 7.28 6.49
N LEU A 129 -3.92 7.37 7.80
CA LEU A 129 -3.50 6.40 8.80
C LEU A 129 -4.10 5.00 8.54
N ALA A 130 -5.35 4.92 8.10
CA ALA A 130 -5.99 3.68 7.69
C ALA A 130 -5.30 3.04 6.48
N SER A 131 -4.88 3.85 5.50
CA SER A 131 -4.13 3.37 4.33
C SER A 131 -2.76 2.82 4.70
N ASP A 132 -2.06 3.43 5.65
CA ASP A 132 -0.77 2.92 6.16
C ASP A 132 -0.95 1.60 6.93
N ALA A 133 -2.00 1.49 7.75
CA ALA A 133 -2.35 0.23 8.41
C ALA A 133 -2.70 -0.88 7.40
N ALA A 134 -3.41 -0.54 6.32
CA ALA A 134 -3.71 -1.48 5.22
C ALA A 134 -2.44 -1.97 4.52
N ARG A 135 -1.43 -1.11 4.34
CA ARG A 135 -0.13 -1.51 3.80
C ARG A 135 0.55 -2.56 4.68
N HIS A 136 0.53 -2.39 5.99
CA HIS A 136 1.06 -3.39 6.92
C HIS A 136 0.29 -4.72 6.82
N ALA A 137 -1.03 -4.68 6.72
CA ALA A 137 -1.86 -5.88 6.55
C ALA A 137 -1.54 -6.64 5.26
N VAL A 138 -1.33 -5.94 4.14
CA VAL A 138 -0.91 -6.55 2.87
C VAL A 138 0.48 -7.19 3.00
N THR A 139 1.42 -6.56 3.71
CA THR A 139 2.75 -7.12 3.96
C THR A 139 2.64 -8.45 4.73
N VAL A 140 1.87 -8.48 5.81
CA VAL A 140 1.66 -9.70 6.60
C VAL A 140 0.98 -10.78 5.76
N SER A 141 -0.02 -10.43 4.98
CA SER A 141 -0.72 -11.36 4.09
C SER A 141 0.22 -11.98 3.06
N LEU A 142 1.09 -11.19 2.43
CA LEU A 142 2.07 -11.68 1.47
C LEU A 142 3.06 -12.66 2.11
N VAL A 143 3.59 -12.32 3.29
CA VAL A 143 4.48 -13.21 4.06
C VAL A 143 3.79 -14.55 4.37
N ALA A 144 2.54 -14.50 4.83
CA ALA A 144 1.76 -15.69 5.12
C ALA A 144 1.49 -16.55 3.86
N GLN A 145 1.19 -15.93 2.71
CA GLN A 145 0.99 -16.64 1.45
C GLN A 145 2.26 -17.37 0.98
N VAL A 146 3.42 -16.70 1.05
CA VAL A 146 4.71 -17.31 0.68
C VAL A 146 5.02 -18.50 1.61
N ALA A 147 4.87 -18.30 2.92
CA ALA A 147 5.12 -19.35 3.91
C ALA A 147 4.19 -20.57 3.70
N ASN A 148 2.89 -20.35 3.50
CA ASN A 148 1.94 -21.45 3.24
C ASN A 148 2.27 -22.19 1.95
N SER A 149 2.62 -21.47 0.88
CA SER A 149 3.01 -22.11 -0.39
C SER A 149 4.30 -22.92 -0.27
N TYR A 150 5.27 -22.42 0.48
CA TYR A 150 6.52 -23.13 0.75
C TYR A 150 6.28 -24.40 1.56
N LEU A 151 5.50 -24.31 2.63
CA LEU A 151 5.16 -25.48 3.46
C LEU A 151 4.37 -26.55 2.69
N ALA A 152 3.43 -26.11 1.83
CA ALA A 152 2.70 -27.03 0.96
C ALA A 152 3.63 -27.72 -0.05
N LEU A 153 4.62 -27.00 -0.61
CA LEU A 153 5.62 -27.60 -1.48
C LEU A 153 6.46 -28.65 -0.72
N ARG A 154 6.92 -28.32 0.49
CA ARG A 154 7.67 -29.27 1.33
C ARG A 154 6.88 -30.53 1.67
N GLU A 155 5.59 -30.37 1.98
CA GLU A 155 4.70 -31.49 2.21
C GLU A 155 4.60 -32.40 0.97
N LEU A 156 4.46 -31.83 -0.22
CA LEU A 156 4.39 -32.58 -1.47
C LEU A 156 5.70 -33.33 -1.78
N ASP A 157 6.85 -32.70 -1.52
CA ASP A 157 8.17 -33.31 -1.69
C ASP A 157 8.32 -34.54 -0.77
N GLU A 158 7.90 -34.44 0.49
CA GLU A 158 7.95 -35.56 1.45
C GLU A 158 6.98 -36.69 1.06
N ARG A 159 5.78 -36.34 0.58
CA ARG A 159 4.81 -37.32 0.07
C ARG A 159 5.34 -38.05 -1.17
N LEU A 160 6.01 -37.34 -2.06
CA LEU A 160 6.63 -37.92 -3.25
C LEU A 160 7.73 -38.92 -2.84
N ALA A 161 8.63 -38.52 -1.95
CA ALA A 161 9.69 -39.41 -1.45
C ALA A 161 9.14 -40.67 -0.79
N LEU A 162 8.06 -40.55 0.02
CA LEU A 162 7.39 -41.70 0.65
C LEU A 162 6.72 -42.60 -0.38
N ALA A 163 6.10 -42.01 -1.42
CA ALA A 163 5.46 -42.79 -2.50
C ALA A 163 6.50 -43.58 -3.32
N GLU A 164 7.64 -42.99 -3.62
CA GLU A 164 8.75 -43.66 -4.31
C GLU A 164 9.34 -44.79 -3.49
N GLN A 165 9.55 -44.58 -2.19
CA GLN A 165 9.99 -45.61 -1.28
C GLN A 165 8.98 -46.78 -1.21
N SER A 166 7.68 -46.45 -1.12
CA SER A 166 6.61 -47.46 -1.09
C SER A 166 6.55 -48.27 -2.39
N ARG A 167 6.74 -47.59 -3.53
CA ARG A 167 6.80 -48.23 -4.84
C ARG A 167 7.98 -49.23 -4.90
N ALA A 168 9.17 -48.79 -4.53
CA ALA A 168 10.35 -49.66 -4.52
C ALA A 168 10.18 -50.89 -3.65
N SER A 169 9.61 -50.75 -2.45
CA SER A 169 9.31 -51.84 -1.54
C SER A 169 8.30 -52.84 -2.13
N ARG A 170 7.27 -52.35 -2.82
CA ARG A 170 6.26 -53.20 -3.47
C ARG A 170 6.82 -53.95 -4.69
N GLU A 171 7.67 -53.31 -5.49
CA GLU A 171 8.37 -53.92 -6.61
C GLU A 171 9.29 -55.07 -6.14
N GLU A 172 10.02 -54.84 -5.04
CA GLU A 172 10.85 -55.91 -4.43
C GLU A 172 10.02 -57.05 -3.88
N SER A 173 8.91 -56.77 -3.21
CA SER A 173 7.97 -57.78 -2.70
C SER A 173 7.38 -58.64 -3.84
N LEU A 174 7.03 -57.98 -4.96
CA LEU A 174 6.55 -58.64 -6.16
C LEU A 174 7.64 -59.59 -6.74
N ARG A 175 8.88 -59.08 -6.87
CA ARG A 175 10.02 -59.86 -7.35
C ARG A 175 10.29 -61.13 -6.53
N ILE A 176 10.24 -60.95 -5.18
CA ILE A 176 10.41 -62.10 -4.25
C ILE A 176 9.26 -63.12 -4.42
N SER A 177 8.03 -62.63 -4.52
CA SER A 177 6.87 -63.52 -4.68
C SER A 177 6.89 -64.28 -6.00
N THR A 178 7.28 -63.65 -7.11
CA THR A 178 7.40 -64.27 -8.43
C THR A 178 8.46 -65.37 -8.41
N ARG A 179 9.62 -65.13 -7.79
CA ARG A 179 10.68 -66.16 -7.67
C ARG A 179 10.31 -67.39 -6.80
N ARG A 180 9.33 -67.25 -5.90
CA ARG A 180 8.87 -68.33 -5.06
C ARG A 180 7.87 -69.24 -5.77
N VAL A 181 7.28 -68.80 -6.85
CA VAL A 181 6.29 -69.52 -7.64
C VAL A 181 6.94 -70.29 -8.81
N GLU A 182 8.13 -69.90 -9.25
CA GLU A 182 9.01 -70.63 -10.16
C GLU A 182 9.78 -71.70 -9.41
#